data_1211acb501c0754b80e2750bcaf2929c
#
_entry.id   1211acb501c0754b80e2750bcaf2929c
#
_cell.length_a   1.000
_cell.length_b   1.000
_cell.length_c   1.000
_cell.angle_alpha   90.00
_cell.angle_beta   90.00
_cell.angle_gamma   90.00
#
_symmetry.space_group_name_H-M   'P 1'
#
loop_
_entity.id
_entity.type
_entity.pdbx_description
1 polymer ?
#
loop_
_entity_poly.entity_id
_entity_poly.type
_entity_poly.pdbx_seq_one_letter_code
_entity_poly.pdbx_strand_id
1 'polypeptide(L)'
;MRNRSKEISVALVMLLLAVLLVLAFLWALSIGTVKLSFVQIYEGIINQFTSGMAIETAGQGPVHDIIWLLRLPRLVLAALVGMGLSVCGVIMQAVVKNPLADPYILGISSGASLGATAAILLGIGVALGENFVGIAAFIGAFAMSLGVLFISNLGGRSNSIKLLLGGMALSAVCGAFSSFIVYFANNKEGMQSIAYWMMGSFAGAKWENLMIIAPIIILAVLFLWTQSRMLNLMLLGDESALTLGTDLHIYRQIYLLVSSLIVGFVVYSAGMIGFVGLVVPHVIRMLVGTDHKKLIPVAALTGAIFLVVADGLCRVIIPRTELPIGILISLIGAPCFVYLMIKKTYGFGGN
;
A
#
# COMPACT_ATOMS: atom_id res chain seq x y z
N MET A 1 40.83 5.67 10.28
CA MET A 1 40.35 4.41 10.89
C MET A 1 38.85 4.36 10.78
N ARG A 2 38.32 3.63 9.79
CA ARG A 2 36.89 3.50 9.49
C ARG A 2 36.30 2.56 10.56
N ASN A 3 35.48 3.13 11.41
CA ASN A 3 34.82 2.41 12.51
C ASN A 3 33.97 1.29 11.92
N ARG A 4 34.44 0.04 11.99
CA ARG A 4 33.72 -1.19 11.67
C ARG A 4 32.69 -1.47 12.78
N SER A 5 31.89 -0.48 13.16
CA SER A 5 30.75 -0.70 14.03
C SER A 5 29.65 -1.38 13.24
N LYS A 6 29.59 -2.70 13.37
CA LYS A 6 28.43 -3.57 13.18
C LYS A 6 27.47 -3.15 12.04
N GLU A 7 27.90 -3.30 10.79
CA GLU A 7 26.94 -3.43 9.69
C GLU A 7 26.14 -4.73 9.99
N ILE A 8 24.97 -4.56 10.60
CA ILE A 8 24.02 -5.66 10.72
C ILE A 8 23.81 -6.16 9.28
N SER A 9 24.12 -7.41 9.04
CA SER A 9 23.96 -7.98 7.70
C SER A 9 22.51 -7.80 7.29
N VAL A 10 22.25 -7.15 6.16
CA VAL A 10 20.88 -6.96 5.61
C VAL A 10 20.18 -8.32 5.50
N ALA A 11 20.92 -9.39 5.20
CA ALA A 11 20.39 -10.74 5.16
C ALA A 11 19.83 -11.16 6.53
N LEU A 12 20.50 -10.82 7.64
CA LEU A 12 20.01 -11.11 8.98
C LEU A 12 18.74 -10.32 9.29
N VAL A 13 18.69 -9.02 8.92
CA VAL A 13 17.49 -8.20 9.10
C VAL A 13 16.32 -8.78 8.30
N MET A 14 16.56 -9.18 7.05
CA MET A 14 15.54 -9.81 6.21
C MET A 14 15.04 -11.13 6.81
N LEU A 15 15.93 -11.97 7.32
CA LEU A 15 15.56 -13.22 7.98
C LEU A 15 14.71 -12.96 9.24
N LEU A 16 15.11 -12.00 10.08
CA LEU A 16 14.36 -11.61 11.26
C LEU A 16 12.97 -11.07 10.90
N LEU A 17 12.86 -10.23 9.88
CA LEU A 17 11.58 -9.71 9.41
C LEU A 17 10.71 -10.82 8.81
N ALA A 18 11.29 -11.78 8.08
CA ALA A 18 10.54 -12.92 7.57
C ALA A 18 9.96 -13.77 8.71
N VAL A 19 10.75 -14.05 9.76
CA VAL A 19 10.27 -14.74 10.96
C VAL A 19 9.18 -13.93 11.67
N LEU A 20 9.37 -12.61 11.83
CA LEU A 20 8.36 -11.73 12.42
C LEU A 20 7.07 -11.69 11.60
N LEU A 21 7.15 -11.74 10.28
CA LEU A 21 5.97 -11.81 9.42
C LEU A 21 5.18 -13.11 9.67
N VAL A 22 5.87 -14.25 9.74
CA VAL A 22 5.22 -15.55 10.08
C VAL A 22 4.56 -15.48 11.45
N LEU A 23 5.26 -14.96 12.46
CA LEU A 23 4.70 -14.78 13.81
C LEU A 23 3.49 -13.84 13.82
N ALA A 24 3.54 -12.75 13.06
CA ALA A 24 2.41 -11.81 12.90
C ALA A 24 1.20 -12.51 12.26
N PHE A 25 1.41 -13.35 11.25
CA PHE A 25 0.34 -14.15 10.65
C PHE A 25 -0.28 -15.11 11.66
N LEU A 26 0.53 -15.88 12.38
CA LEU A 26 0.04 -16.82 13.38
C LEU A 26 -0.74 -16.12 14.50
N TRP A 27 -0.21 -14.99 14.98
CA TRP A 27 -0.89 -14.16 15.96
C TRP A 27 -2.23 -13.62 15.43
N ALA A 28 -2.24 -13.05 14.22
CA ALA A 28 -3.43 -12.48 13.61
C ALA A 28 -4.48 -13.55 13.24
N LEU A 29 -4.07 -14.79 12.96
CA LEU A 29 -4.97 -15.93 12.78
C LEU A 29 -5.63 -16.35 14.11
N SER A 30 -4.94 -16.24 15.24
CA SER A 30 -5.47 -16.66 16.55
C SER A 30 -6.51 -15.69 17.12
N ILE A 31 -6.45 -14.42 16.74
CA ILE A 31 -7.29 -13.34 17.29
C ILE A 31 -8.44 -12.95 16.36
N GLY A 32 -9.53 -12.48 16.96
CA GLY A 32 -10.73 -12.00 16.26
C GLY A 32 -11.97 -12.24 17.14
N THR A 33 -13.16 -12.07 16.55
CA THR A 33 -14.45 -12.30 17.24
C THR A 33 -14.57 -13.73 17.78
N VAL A 34 -14.01 -14.72 17.07
CA VAL A 34 -13.84 -16.10 17.52
C VAL A 34 -12.35 -16.32 17.78
N LYS A 35 -11.99 -16.68 19.01
CA LYS A 35 -10.62 -17.03 19.38
C LYS A 35 -10.31 -18.46 18.92
N LEU A 36 -9.24 -18.64 18.15
CA LEU A 36 -8.77 -19.95 17.73
C LEU A 36 -7.48 -20.31 18.48
N SER A 37 -7.40 -21.55 18.97
CA SER A 37 -6.17 -22.05 19.55
C SER A 37 -5.11 -22.32 18.46
N PHE A 38 -3.83 -22.29 18.82
CA PHE A 38 -2.75 -22.62 17.89
C PHE A 38 -2.87 -24.04 17.31
N VAL A 39 -3.43 -24.99 18.09
CA VAL A 39 -3.68 -26.35 17.63
C VAL A 39 -4.72 -26.35 16.50
N GLN A 40 -5.84 -25.66 16.68
CA GLN A 40 -6.88 -25.54 15.65
C GLN A 40 -6.36 -24.87 14.38
N ILE A 41 -5.48 -23.86 14.51
CA ILE A 41 -4.86 -23.21 13.35
C ILE A 41 -3.95 -24.18 12.61
N TYR A 42 -3.10 -24.89 13.35
CA TYR A 42 -2.19 -25.91 12.80
C TYR A 42 -2.96 -27.01 12.07
N GLU A 43 -3.96 -27.59 12.72
CA GLU A 43 -4.83 -28.60 12.15
C GLU A 43 -5.55 -28.11 10.89
N GLY A 44 -6.16 -26.90 10.94
CA GLY A 44 -6.84 -26.31 9.79
C GLY A 44 -5.92 -26.02 8.60
N ILE A 45 -4.66 -25.68 8.83
CA ILE A 45 -3.68 -25.46 7.77
C ILE A 45 -3.19 -26.79 7.19
N ILE A 46 -2.78 -27.74 8.03
CA ILE A 46 -2.21 -29.01 7.57
C ILE A 46 -3.24 -29.86 6.82
N ASN A 47 -4.47 -29.92 7.30
CA ASN A 47 -5.50 -30.75 6.66
C ASN A 47 -5.84 -30.29 5.24
N GLN A 48 -5.69 -29.01 4.91
CA GLN A 48 -5.83 -28.52 3.54
C GLN A 48 -4.78 -29.12 2.61
N PHE A 49 -3.54 -29.33 3.11
CA PHE A 49 -2.44 -29.88 2.30
C PHE A 49 -2.40 -31.40 2.29
N THR A 50 -2.94 -32.05 3.32
CA THR A 50 -2.94 -33.50 3.45
C THR A 50 -4.25 -34.17 2.96
N SER A 51 -5.15 -33.40 2.35
CA SER A 51 -6.46 -33.88 1.84
C SER A 51 -7.27 -34.65 2.89
N GLY A 52 -7.20 -34.23 4.16
CA GLY A 52 -7.94 -34.86 5.26
C GLY A 52 -7.34 -36.14 5.81
N MET A 53 -6.16 -36.58 5.36
CA MET A 53 -5.53 -37.82 5.87
C MET A 53 -5.02 -37.70 7.31
N ALA A 54 -4.74 -36.49 7.80
CA ALA A 54 -4.17 -36.31 9.13
C ALA A 54 -5.20 -36.28 10.25
N ILE A 55 -6.41 -35.75 10.00
CA ILE A 55 -7.50 -35.69 11.00
C ILE A 55 -8.85 -35.65 10.25
N GLU A 56 -9.67 -36.67 10.39
CA GLU A 56 -10.94 -36.86 9.63
C GLU A 56 -11.95 -35.71 9.73
N THR A 57 -11.86 -34.84 10.74
CA THR A 57 -12.85 -33.77 10.99
C THR A 57 -12.37 -32.36 10.69
N ALA A 58 -11.09 -32.13 10.40
CA ALA A 58 -10.54 -30.78 10.36
C ALA A 58 -10.51 -30.09 8.98
N GLY A 59 -10.83 -30.82 7.91
CA GLY A 59 -10.94 -30.28 6.54
C GLY A 59 -12.29 -29.66 6.19
N GLN A 60 -13.28 -29.77 7.07
CA GLN A 60 -14.63 -29.23 6.90
C GLN A 60 -15.14 -28.70 8.23
N GLY A 61 -15.87 -27.58 8.19
CA GLY A 61 -16.53 -27.04 9.38
C GLY A 61 -16.14 -25.60 9.69
N PRO A 62 -16.73 -24.98 10.73
CA PRO A 62 -16.61 -23.55 11.00
C PRO A 62 -15.19 -23.05 11.20
N VAL A 63 -14.30 -23.87 11.77
CA VAL A 63 -12.89 -23.50 12.00
C VAL A 63 -12.13 -23.41 10.67
N HIS A 64 -12.32 -24.35 9.77
CA HIS A 64 -11.75 -24.33 8.44
C HIS A 64 -12.21 -23.07 7.66
N ASP A 65 -13.50 -22.81 7.67
CA ASP A 65 -14.09 -21.67 6.94
C ASP A 65 -13.57 -20.33 7.48
N ILE A 66 -13.46 -20.20 8.81
CA ILE A 66 -12.89 -19.00 9.44
C ILE A 66 -11.42 -18.80 9.02
N ILE A 67 -10.62 -19.85 8.94
CA ILE A 67 -9.21 -19.77 8.57
C ILE A 67 -9.07 -19.50 7.08
N TRP A 68 -9.65 -20.34 6.23
CA TRP A 68 -9.37 -20.37 4.78
C TRP A 68 -10.21 -19.40 3.96
N LEU A 69 -11.46 -19.13 4.36
CA LEU A 69 -12.34 -18.25 3.58
C LEU A 69 -12.36 -16.81 4.10
N LEU A 70 -12.05 -16.60 5.40
CA LEU A 70 -12.13 -15.27 6.00
C LEU A 70 -10.76 -14.71 6.39
N ARG A 71 -9.96 -15.43 7.22
CA ARG A 71 -8.75 -14.84 7.81
C ARG A 71 -7.54 -14.87 6.90
N LEU A 72 -7.22 -15.99 6.28
CA LEU A 72 -6.05 -16.11 5.41
C LEU A 72 -6.10 -15.17 4.21
N PRO A 73 -7.18 -15.10 3.41
CA PRO A 73 -7.25 -14.15 2.31
C PRO A 73 -7.05 -12.72 2.77
N ARG A 74 -7.67 -12.34 3.88
CA ARG A 74 -7.58 -11.01 4.48
C ARG A 74 -6.14 -10.67 4.91
N LEU A 75 -5.43 -11.58 5.58
CA LEU A 75 -4.06 -11.37 6.02
C LEU A 75 -3.07 -11.34 4.84
N VAL A 76 -3.28 -12.19 3.83
CA VAL A 76 -2.49 -12.15 2.59
C VAL A 76 -2.69 -10.82 1.88
N LEU A 77 -3.93 -10.33 1.78
CA LEU A 77 -4.21 -9.02 1.20
C LEU A 77 -3.54 -7.91 2.01
N ALA A 78 -3.64 -7.93 3.35
CA ALA A 78 -2.99 -6.95 4.21
C ALA A 78 -1.46 -6.92 4.00
N ALA A 79 -0.82 -8.08 3.90
CA ALA A 79 0.61 -8.19 3.62
C ALA A 79 0.98 -7.61 2.25
N LEU A 80 0.22 -7.94 1.19
CA LEU A 80 0.45 -7.42 -0.16
C LEU A 80 0.27 -5.90 -0.24
N VAL A 81 -0.79 -5.39 0.37
CA VAL A 81 -1.06 -3.95 0.43
C VAL A 81 0.03 -3.22 1.19
N GLY A 82 0.44 -3.75 2.36
CA GLY A 82 1.53 -3.18 3.15
C GLY A 82 2.86 -3.16 2.42
N MET A 83 3.20 -4.25 1.75
CA MET A 83 4.37 -4.36 0.87
C MET A 83 4.30 -3.33 -0.26
N GLY A 84 3.19 -3.30 -1.00
CA GLY A 84 3.01 -2.43 -2.16
C GLY A 84 3.09 -0.95 -1.78
N LEU A 85 2.31 -0.51 -0.79
CA LEU A 85 2.32 0.89 -0.36
C LEU A 85 3.67 1.35 0.18
N SER A 86 4.35 0.51 0.98
CA SER A 86 5.67 0.85 1.52
C SER A 86 6.71 1.01 0.42
N VAL A 87 6.72 0.10 -0.57
CA VAL A 87 7.64 0.22 -1.71
C VAL A 87 7.29 1.42 -2.58
N CYS A 88 6.00 1.65 -2.90
CA CYS A 88 5.58 2.85 -3.61
C CYS A 88 6.02 4.13 -2.88
N GLY A 89 5.95 4.14 -1.54
CA GLY A 89 6.45 5.25 -0.73
C GLY A 89 7.96 5.49 -0.92
N VAL A 90 8.77 4.42 -0.89
CA VAL A 90 10.22 4.51 -1.17
C VAL A 90 10.46 5.14 -2.54
N ILE A 91 9.74 4.66 -3.55
CA ILE A 91 9.87 5.13 -4.94
C ILE A 91 9.46 6.61 -5.07
N MET A 92 8.31 6.98 -4.51
CA MET A 92 7.79 8.35 -4.60
C MET A 92 8.71 9.34 -3.91
N GLN A 93 9.26 8.98 -2.75
CA GLN A 93 10.25 9.79 -2.05
C GLN A 93 11.52 10.02 -2.88
N ALA A 94 11.98 9.02 -3.64
CA ALA A 94 13.12 9.15 -4.54
C ALA A 94 12.79 10.00 -5.79
N VAL A 95 11.66 9.73 -6.44
CA VAL A 95 11.20 10.41 -7.66
C VAL A 95 10.95 11.90 -7.42
N VAL A 96 10.28 12.22 -6.30
CA VAL A 96 9.93 13.60 -5.94
C VAL A 96 11.09 14.30 -5.20
N LYS A 97 12.10 13.55 -4.75
CA LYS A 97 13.21 14.01 -3.91
C LYS A 97 12.75 14.67 -2.60
N ASN A 98 11.68 14.12 -2.05
CA ASN A 98 11.10 14.57 -0.80
C ASN A 98 10.85 13.37 0.13
N PRO A 99 11.50 13.27 1.29
CA PRO A 99 11.31 12.16 2.23
C PRO A 99 9.89 12.08 2.82
N LEU A 100 9.08 13.12 2.61
CA LEU A 100 7.69 13.23 3.03
C LEU A 100 6.70 12.88 1.91
N ALA A 101 7.17 12.47 0.74
CA ALA A 101 6.30 12.10 -0.36
C ALA A 101 5.59 10.77 -0.03
N ASP A 102 4.28 10.78 -0.18
CA ASP A 102 3.39 9.62 -0.09
C ASP A 102 2.98 9.16 -1.49
N PRO A 103 2.68 7.88 -1.74
CA PRO A 103 2.18 7.41 -3.03
C PRO A 103 0.94 8.17 -3.54
N TYR A 104 0.14 8.69 -2.63
CA TYR A 104 -1.08 9.44 -2.97
C TYR A 104 -0.84 10.91 -3.31
N ILE A 105 0.36 11.46 -3.08
CA ILE A 105 0.67 12.90 -3.25
C ILE A 105 0.45 13.40 -4.69
N LEU A 106 0.51 12.51 -5.67
CA LEU A 106 0.24 12.81 -7.08
C LEU A 106 -1.26 12.78 -7.43
N GLY A 107 -2.14 12.80 -6.42
CA GLY A 107 -3.58 12.84 -6.64
C GLY A 107 -4.20 11.50 -7.03
N ILE A 108 -3.46 10.41 -6.97
CA ILE A 108 -3.96 9.06 -7.27
C ILE A 108 -5.19 8.73 -6.41
N SER A 109 -5.17 9.13 -5.12
CA SER A 109 -6.31 8.97 -4.21
C SER A 109 -7.54 9.76 -4.63
N SER A 110 -7.36 10.97 -5.16
CA SER A 110 -8.49 11.81 -5.61
C SER A 110 -9.15 11.23 -6.86
N GLY A 111 -8.35 10.67 -7.78
CA GLY A 111 -8.87 9.93 -8.93
C GLY A 111 -9.62 8.67 -8.53
N ALA A 112 -9.05 7.89 -7.59
CA ALA A 112 -9.71 6.72 -7.04
C ALA A 112 -11.04 7.06 -6.35
N SER A 113 -11.04 8.12 -5.53
CA SER A 113 -12.25 8.60 -4.84
C SER A 113 -13.32 9.05 -5.83
N LEU A 114 -12.95 9.79 -6.89
CA LEU A 114 -13.88 10.17 -7.94
C LEU A 114 -14.48 8.95 -8.66
N GLY A 115 -13.65 7.96 -9.01
CA GLY A 115 -14.10 6.71 -9.62
C GLY A 115 -15.08 5.95 -8.73
N ALA A 116 -14.74 5.76 -7.44
CA ALA A 116 -15.61 5.12 -6.46
C ALA A 116 -16.92 5.90 -6.24
N THR A 117 -16.85 7.23 -6.15
CA THR A 117 -18.03 8.10 -5.99
C THR A 117 -18.97 7.97 -7.19
N ALA A 118 -18.44 7.99 -8.40
CA ALA A 118 -19.22 7.82 -9.62
C ALA A 118 -19.85 6.41 -9.70
N ALA A 119 -19.11 5.37 -9.30
CA ALA A 119 -19.63 4.02 -9.25
C ALA A 119 -20.76 3.86 -8.23
N ILE A 120 -20.56 4.33 -7.00
CA ILE A 120 -21.54 4.14 -5.91
C ILE A 120 -22.79 4.99 -6.13
N LEU A 121 -22.66 6.26 -6.53
CA LEU A 121 -23.81 7.18 -6.62
C LEU A 121 -24.50 7.19 -7.99
N LEU A 122 -23.74 7.00 -9.08
CA LEU A 122 -24.29 7.03 -10.44
C LEU A 122 -24.45 5.61 -11.02
N GLY A 123 -24.00 4.55 -10.31
CA GLY A 123 -24.07 3.18 -10.81
C GLY A 123 -23.13 2.90 -11.98
N ILE A 124 -22.13 3.74 -12.20
CA ILE A 124 -21.18 3.55 -13.31
C ILE A 124 -20.38 2.28 -13.09
N GLY A 125 -20.46 1.36 -14.05
CA GLY A 125 -19.71 0.12 -14.02
C GLY A 125 -20.42 -1.07 -13.34
N VAL A 126 -21.67 -0.95 -12.91
CA VAL A 126 -22.44 -2.05 -12.30
C VAL A 126 -22.43 -3.31 -13.19
N ALA A 127 -22.43 -3.13 -14.52
CA ALA A 127 -22.34 -4.25 -15.47
C ALA A 127 -21.01 -5.03 -15.41
N LEU A 128 -19.98 -4.50 -14.71
CA LEU A 128 -18.69 -5.15 -14.51
C LEU A 128 -18.69 -6.16 -13.34
N GLY A 129 -19.82 -6.36 -12.69
CA GLY A 129 -19.99 -7.35 -11.62
C GLY A 129 -19.78 -6.80 -10.21
N GLU A 130 -19.64 -7.69 -9.21
CA GLU A 130 -19.62 -7.33 -7.79
C GLU A 130 -18.53 -6.32 -7.38
N ASN A 131 -17.40 -6.32 -8.07
CA ASN A 131 -16.25 -5.47 -7.75
C ASN A 131 -16.22 -4.15 -8.53
N PHE A 132 -17.36 -3.72 -9.10
CA PHE A 132 -17.42 -2.53 -9.98
C PHE A 132 -16.89 -1.25 -9.32
N VAL A 133 -17.07 -1.06 -8.02
CA VAL A 133 -16.54 0.10 -7.28
C VAL A 133 -15.01 0.07 -7.26
N GLY A 134 -14.42 -1.09 -6.98
CA GLY A 134 -12.98 -1.27 -7.01
C GLY A 134 -12.39 -1.03 -8.40
N ILE A 135 -13.05 -1.55 -9.45
CA ILE A 135 -12.64 -1.35 -10.85
C ILE A 135 -12.68 0.14 -11.21
N ALA A 136 -13.76 0.83 -10.86
CA ALA A 136 -13.91 2.26 -11.12
C ALA A 136 -12.85 3.09 -10.36
N ALA A 137 -12.56 2.73 -9.11
CA ALA A 137 -11.51 3.35 -8.32
C ALA A 137 -10.11 3.10 -8.93
N PHE A 138 -9.81 1.88 -9.37
CA PHE A 138 -8.59 1.56 -10.09
C PHE A 138 -8.42 2.41 -11.35
N ILE A 139 -9.46 2.46 -12.19
CA ILE A 139 -9.46 3.25 -13.43
C ILE A 139 -9.24 4.73 -13.11
N GLY A 140 -9.94 5.27 -12.11
CA GLY A 140 -9.78 6.64 -11.66
C GLY A 140 -8.37 6.95 -11.17
N ALA A 141 -7.79 6.07 -10.36
CA ALA A 141 -6.40 6.17 -9.88
C ALA A 141 -5.39 6.17 -11.01
N PHE A 142 -5.53 5.25 -11.96
CA PHE A 142 -4.62 5.09 -13.08
C PHE A 142 -4.76 6.24 -14.09
N ALA A 143 -5.98 6.64 -14.43
CA ALA A 143 -6.26 7.79 -15.28
C ALA A 143 -5.68 9.08 -14.69
N MET A 144 -5.77 9.25 -13.37
CA MET A 144 -5.16 10.36 -12.65
C MET A 144 -3.64 10.40 -12.84
N SER A 145 -2.97 9.24 -12.70
CA SER A 145 -1.52 9.14 -12.92
C SER A 145 -1.12 9.49 -14.34
N LEU A 146 -1.87 9.00 -15.33
CA LEU A 146 -1.65 9.36 -16.75
C LEU A 146 -1.86 10.85 -16.97
N GLY A 147 -2.90 11.44 -16.37
CA GLY A 147 -3.20 12.87 -16.45
C GLY A 147 -2.07 13.72 -15.86
N VAL A 148 -1.53 13.35 -14.71
CA VAL A 148 -0.39 14.03 -14.09
C VAL A 148 0.86 13.93 -14.96
N LEU A 149 1.16 12.75 -15.51
CA LEU A 149 2.27 12.57 -16.43
C LEU A 149 2.07 13.42 -17.70
N PHE A 150 0.89 13.44 -18.27
CA PHE A 150 0.57 14.24 -19.44
C PHE A 150 0.80 15.73 -19.16
N ILE A 151 0.19 16.29 -18.11
CA ILE A 151 0.31 17.72 -17.77
C ILE A 151 1.75 18.08 -17.41
N SER A 152 2.46 17.23 -16.67
CA SER A 152 3.85 17.50 -16.27
C SER A 152 4.83 17.54 -17.44
N ASN A 153 4.48 16.91 -18.57
CA ASN A 153 5.28 16.91 -19.80
C ASN A 153 4.88 18.06 -20.74
N LEU A 154 3.76 18.74 -20.53
CA LEU A 154 3.42 19.92 -21.32
C LEU A 154 4.44 21.04 -21.07
N GLY A 155 4.95 21.61 -22.18
CA GLY A 155 5.96 22.67 -22.10
C GLY A 155 7.37 22.19 -21.71
N GLY A 156 7.72 20.94 -22.00
CA GLY A 156 9.07 20.39 -21.84
C GLY A 156 9.15 19.24 -20.85
N ARG A 157 10.37 18.84 -20.47
CA ARG A 157 10.62 17.68 -19.59
C ARG A 157 9.96 17.86 -18.23
N SER A 158 9.34 16.78 -17.73
CA SER A 158 8.76 16.75 -16.39
C SER A 158 9.87 16.76 -15.33
N ASN A 159 9.62 17.50 -14.26
CA ASN A 159 10.44 17.51 -13.06
C ASN A 159 9.55 17.30 -11.82
N SER A 160 10.17 17.14 -10.65
CA SER A 160 9.46 16.88 -9.40
C SER A 160 8.41 17.95 -9.06
N ILE A 161 8.70 19.23 -9.37
CA ILE A 161 7.79 20.35 -9.08
C ILE A 161 6.57 20.29 -10.00
N LYS A 162 6.75 20.08 -11.31
CA LYS A 162 5.64 19.94 -12.27
C LYS A 162 4.72 18.76 -11.92
N LEU A 163 5.31 17.63 -11.49
CA LEU A 163 4.55 16.47 -11.05
C LEU A 163 3.68 16.79 -9.84
N LEU A 164 4.23 17.45 -8.82
CA LEU A 164 3.50 17.85 -7.62
C LEU A 164 2.39 18.85 -7.92
N LEU A 165 2.70 19.91 -8.67
CA LEU A 165 1.72 20.94 -9.03
C LEU A 165 0.60 20.36 -9.92
N GLY A 166 0.94 19.53 -10.90
CA GLY A 166 -0.02 18.83 -11.75
C GLY A 166 -0.92 17.90 -10.94
N GLY A 167 -0.34 17.16 -9.99
CA GLY A 167 -1.09 16.29 -9.07
C GLY A 167 -2.06 17.08 -8.19
N MET A 168 -1.63 18.20 -7.62
CA MET A 168 -2.48 19.08 -6.81
C MET A 168 -3.63 19.69 -7.63
N ALA A 169 -3.34 20.20 -8.84
CA ALA A 169 -4.34 20.80 -9.70
C ALA A 169 -5.43 19.77 -10.11
N LEU A 170 -5.00 18.59 -10.58
CA LEU A 170 -5.94 17.53 -10.95
C LEU A 170 -6.69 16.98 -9.73
N SER A 171 -6.08 16.93 -8.54
CA SER A 171 -6.77 16.54 -7.31
C SER A 171 -7.90 17.49 -6.97
N ALA A 172 -7.69 18.80 -7.13
CA ALA A 172 -8.73 19.79 -6.93
C ALA A 172 -9.89 19.61 -7.92
N VAL A 173 -9.58 19.32 -9.18
CA VAL A 173 -10.60 19.02 -10.21
C VAL A 173 -11.38 17.75 -9.83
N CYS A 174 -10.71 16.65 -9.49
CA CYS A 174 -11.40 15.42 -9.07
C CYS A 174 -12.26 15.65 -7.82
N GLY A 175 -11.76 16.40 -6.84
CA GLY A 175 -12.53 16.78 -5.65
C GLY A 175 -13.79 17.59 -5.97
N ALA A 176 -13.69 18.55 -6.89
CA ALA A 176 -14.84 19.33 -7.34
C ALA A 176 -15.90 18.44 -8.03
N PHE A 177 -15.49 17.54 -8.93
CA PHE A 177 -16.41 16.60 -9.58
C PHE A 177 -17.03 15.62 -8.57
N SER A 178 -16.26 15.09 -7.61
CA SER A 178 -16.79 14.23 -6.56
C SER A 178 -17.85 14.95 -5.73
N SER A 179 -17.57 16.19 -5.32
CA SER A 179 -18.52 17.02 -4.57
C SER A 179 -19.79 17.33 -5.38
N PHE A 180 -19.64 17.60 -6.69
CA PHE A 180 -20.75 17.79 -7.59
C PHE A 180 -21.65 16.55 -7.66
N ILE A 181 -21.06 15.35 -7.86
CA ILE A 181 -21.82 14.11 -7.92
C ILE A 181 -22.56 13.86 -6.59
N VAL A 182 -21.88 14.03 -5.44
CA VAL A 182 -22.47 13.86 -4.11
C VAL A 182 -23.64 14.80 -3.90
N TYR A 183 -23.51 16.08 -4.29
CA TYR A 183 -24.57 17.08 -4.14
C TYR A 183 -25.82 16.73 -4.96
N PHE A 184 -25.65 16.33 -6.22
CA PHE A 184 -26.78 16.04 -7.10
C PHE A 184 -27.42 14.67 -6.89
N ALA A 185 -26.64 13.66 -6.42
CA ALA A 185 -27.17 12.32 -6.19
C ALA A 185 -28.21 12.26 -5.06
N ASN A 186 -28.11 13.17 -4.07
CA ASN A 186 -29.02 13.26 -2.90
C ASN A 186 -29.33 11.88 -2.27
N ASN A 187 -28.35 10.98 -2.24
CA ASN A 187 -28.46 9.60 -1.78
C ASN A 187 -27.67 9.41 -0.47
N LYS A 188 -28.36 9.37 0.66
CA LYS A 188 -27.74 9.25 2.00
C LYS A 188 -27.01 7.93 2.18
N GLU A 189 -27.57 6.81 1.71
CA GLU A 189 -26.96 5.49 1.81
C GLU A 189 -25.70 5.39 0.96
N GLY A 190 -25.72 5.94 -0.25
CA GLY A 190 -24.55 6.03 -1.11
C GLY A 190 -23.44 6.89 -0.49
N MET A 191 -23.79 8.03 0.14
CA MET A 191 -22.80 8.85 0.85
C MET A 191 -22.16 8.11 2.01
N GLN A 192 -22.94 7.32 2.78
CA GLN A 192 -22.43 6.50 3.84
C GLN A 192 -21.50 5.39 3.29
N SER A 193 -21.88 4.77 2.18
CA SER A 193 -21.06 3.74 1.51
C SER A 193 -19.72 4.31 1.03
N ILE A 194 -19.69 5.53 0.47
CA ILE A 194 -18.46 6.23 0.11
C ILE A 194 -17.58 6.46 1.35
N ALA A 195 -18.18 6.95 2.44
CA ALA A 195 -17.43 7.19 3.68
C ALA A 195 -16.78 5.91 4.21
N TYR A 196 -17.49 4.79 4.24
CA TYR A 196 -16.91 3.48 4.62
C TYR A 196 -15.82 3.01 3.65
N TRP A 197 -16.05 3.15 2.34
CA TRP A 197 -15.06 2.78 1.34
C TRP A 197 -13.76 3.60 1.48
N MET A 198 -13.87 4.89 1.79
CA MET A 198 -12.71 5.78 2.01
C MET A 198 -11.93 5.43 3.30
N MET A 199 -12.55 4.75 4.26
CA MET A 199 -11.86 4.31 5.48
C MET A 199 -10.98 3.07 5.26
N GLY A 200 -11.16 2.36 4.13
CA GLY A 200 -10.42 1.15 3.80
C GLY A 200 -10.75 -0.06 4.67
N SER A 201 -10.72 -1.25 4.06
CA SER A 201 -11.01 -2.51 4.76
C SER A 201 -10.42 -3.70 4.01
N PHE A 202 -9.95 -4.70 4.75
CA PHE A 202 -9.56 -5.99 4.17
C PHE A 202 -10.66 -7.06 4.28
N ALA A 203 -11.80 -6.73 4.86
CA ALA A 203 -12.89 -7.70 5.11
C ALA A 203 -13.46 -8.32 3.83
N GLY A 204 -13.38 -7.62 2.70
CA GLY A 204 -13.82 -8.10 1.39
C GLY A 204 -12.81 -8.98 0.63
N ALA A 205 -11.71 -9.40 1.25
CA ALA A 205 -10.68 -10.21 0.59
C ALA A 205 -11.22 -11.58 0.18
N LYS A 206 -11.06 -11.93 -1.10
CA LYS A 206 -11.42 -13.24 -1.68
C LYS A 206 -10.20 -13.82 -2.39
N TRP A 207 -10.02 -15.14 -2.37
CA TRP A 207 -8.92 -15.83 -3.07
C TRP A 207 -8.89 -15.53 -4.57
N GLU A 208 -10.04 -15.46 -5.20
CA GLU A 208 -10.19 -15.16 -6.63
C GLU A 208 -9.49 -13.84 -7.01
N ASN A 209 -9.72 -12.80 -6.23
CA ASN A 209 -9.07 -11.50 -6.43
C ASN A 209 -7.58 -11.56 -6.12
N LEU A 210 -7.19 -12.29 -5.07
CA LEU A 210 -5.79 -12.42 -4.65
C LEU A 210 -4.94 -13.13 -5.69
N MET A 211 -5.48 -14.13 -6.39
CA MET A 211 -4.76 -14.82 -7.48
C MET A 211 -4.33 -13.87 -8.61
N ILE A 212 -5.05 -12.77 -8.80
CA ILE A 212 -4.69 -11.73 -9.78
C ILE A 212 -3.77 -10.67 -9.16
N ILE A 213 -4.14 -10.19 -7.98
CA ILE A 213 -3.46 -9.05 -7.34
C ILE A 213 -2.05 -9.42 -6.85
N ALA A 214 -1.90 -10.61 -6.25
CA ALA A 214 -0.64 -11.03 -5.65
C ALA A 214 0.51 -11.10 -6.66
N PRO A 215 0.39 -11.79 -7.80
CA PRO A 215 1.48 -11.81 -8.77
C PRO A 215 1.82 -10.43 -9.32
N ILE A 216 0.82 -9.57 -9.54
CA ILE A 216 1.04 -8.22 -10.06
C ILE A 216 1.84 -7.38 -9.06
N ILE A 217 1.43 -7.33 -7.79
CA ILE A 217 2.13 -6.57 -6.75
C ILE A 217 3.54 -7.13 -6.54
N ILE A 218 3.69 -8.45 -6.43
CA ILE A 218 5.00 -9.08 -6.22
C ILE A 218 5.94 -8.79 -7.38
N LEU A 219 5.50 -8.98 -8.63
CA LEU A 219 6.32 -8.72 -9.81
C LEU A 219 6.69 -7.24 -9.93
N ALA A 220 5.75 -6.32 -9.65
CA ALA A 220 6.01 -4.90 -9.65
C ALA A 220 7.03 -4.50 -8.56
N VAL A 221 6.92 -5.04 -7.35
CA VAL A 221 7.88 -4.80 -6.26
C VAL A 221 9.27 -5.36 -6.62
N LEU A 222 9.33 -6.57 -7.17
CA LEU A 222 10.59 -7.17 -7.64
C LEU A 222 11.21 -6.33 -8.75
N PHE A 223 10.43 -5.88 -9.73
CA PHE A 223 10.89 -4.98 -10.79
C PHE A 223 11.49 -3.70 -10.18
N LEU A 224 10.77 -3.02 -9.28
CA LEU A 224 11.25 -1.80 -8.63
C LEU A 224 12.53 -2.04 -7.81
N TRP A 225 12.69 -3.20 -7.21
CA TRP A 225 13.93 -3.56 -6.51
C TRP A 225 15.13 -3.70 -7.45
N THR A 226 14.94 -4.26 -8.64
CA THR A 226 16.02 -4.32 -9.65
C THR A 226 16.50 -2.93 -10.09
N GLN A 227 15.63 -1.91 -9.95
CA GLN A 227 15.91 -0.52 -10.32
C GLN A 227 16.67 0.29 -9.25
N SER A 228 17.15 -0.36 -8.19
CA SER A 228 17.80 0.29 -7.04
C SER A 228 18.96 1.24 -7.43
N ARG A 229 19.72 0.92 -8.48
CA ARG A 229 20.81 1.79 -8.98
C ARG A 229 20.28 3.13 -9.53
N MET A 230 19.22 3.08 -10.34
CA MET A 230 18.61 4.27 -10.92
C MET A 230 17.92 5.12 -9.85
N LEU A 231 17.30 4.47 -8.85
CA LEU A 231 16.71 5.15 -7.70
C LEU A 231 17.78 5.84 -6.84
N ASN A 232 18.92 5.19 -6.61
CA ASN A 232 20.06 5.82 -5.92
C ASN A 232 20.59 7.03 -6.72
N LEU A 233 20.63 6.94 -8.04
CA LEU A 233 21.04 8.03 -8.91
C LEU A 233 20.06 9.20 -8.86
N MET A 234 18.75 8.95 -8.74
CA MET A 234 17.73 9.99 -8.57
C MET A 234 17.95 10.85 -7.33
N LEU A 235 18.49 10.29 -6.24
CA LEU A 235 18.80 11.05 -5.03
C LEU A 235 19.90 12.09 -5.25
N LEU A 236 20.85 11.86 -6.19
CA LEU A 236 21.92 12.78 -6.50
C LEU A 236 21.43 14.00 -7.29
N GLY A 237 20.29 13.88 -7.96
CA GLY A 237 19.71 14.97 -8.75
C GLY A 237 19.87 14.76 -10.26
N ASP A 238 19.03 15.49 -11.00
CA ASP A 238 18.96 15.34 -12.47
C ASP A 238 20.23 15.82 -13.17
N GLU A 239 20.83 16.93 -12.69
CA GLU A 239 22.08 17.47 -13.22
C GLU A 239 23.25 16.50 -13.02
N SER A 240 23.37 15.94 -11.82
CA SER A 240 24.41 14.95 -11.50
C SER A 240 24.22 13.66 -12.32
N ALA A 241 22.98 13.23 -12.52
CA ALA A 241 22.71 12.05 -13.35
C ALA A 241 23.05 12.26 -14.82
N LEU A 242 22.75 13.45 -15.36
CA LEU A 242 23.11 13.83 -16.74
C LEU A 242 24.62 13.87 -16.95
N THR A 243 25.39 14.42 -15.99
CA THR A 243 26.86 14.40 -16.06
C THR A 243 27.44 12.98 -16.04
N LEU A 244 26.72 12.03 -15.42
CA LEU A 244 27.04 10.60 -15.42
C LEU A 244 26.48 9.86 -16.66
N GLY A 245 25.94 10.59 -17.64
CA GLY A 245 25.44 10.04 -18.89
C GLY A 245 24.05 9.39 -18.80
N THR A 246 23.29 9.62 -17.73
CA THR A 246 21.97 8.98 -17.54
C THR A 246 20.86 10.03 -17.52
N ASP A 247 19.86 9.87 -18.42
CA ASP A 247 18.64 10.66 -18.41
C ASP A 247 17.58 9.98 -17.55
N LEU A 248 17.24 10.59 -16.41
CA LEU A 248 16.28 10.05 -15.44
C LEU A 248 14.82 10.25 -15.83
N HIS A 249 14.53 10.98 -16.90
CA HIS A 249 13.17 11.33 -17.30
C HIS A 249 12.29 10.10 -17.58
N ILE A 250 12.78 9.17 -18.40
CA ILE A 250 12.06 7.92 -18.76
C ILE A 250 11.88 7.03 -17.54
N TYR A 251 12.92 6.88 -16.72
CA TYR A 251 12.83 6.07 -15.48
C TYR A 251 11.79 6.61 -14.52
N ARG A 252 11.70 7.93 -14.36
CA ARG A 252 10.69 8.60 -13.54
C ARG A 252 9.28 8.27 -13.99
N GLN A 253 9.02 8.32 -15.30
CA GLN A 253 7.72 7.98 -15.88
C GLN A 253 7.35 6.52 -15.61
N ILE A 254 8.28 5.59 -15.86
CA ILE A 254 8.07 4.16 -15.65
C ILE A 254 7.76 3.89 -14.16
N TYR A 255 8.53 4.49 -13.24
CA TYR A 255 8.32 4.28 -11.80
C TYR A 255 6.99 4.84 -11.33
N LEU A 256 6.56 5.96 -11.86
CA LEU A 256 5.23 6.52 -11.57
C LEU A 256 4.12 5.60 -12.08
N LEU A 257 4.23 5.07 -13.29
CA LEU A 257 3.24 4.14 -13.85
C LEU A 257 3.19 2.82 -13.07
N VAL A 258 4.33 2.24 -12.73
CA VAL A 258 4.37 1.00 -11.92
C VAL A 258 3.81 1.25 -10.52
N SER A 259 4.16 2.37 -9.89
CA SER A 259 3.60 2.74 -8.58
C SER A 259 2.09 2.97 -8.65
N SER A 260 1.59 3.61 -9.71
CA SER A 260 0.15 3.82 -9.88
C SER A 260 -0.61 2.51 -10.13
N LEU A 261 0.01 1.55 -10.80
CA LEU A 261 -0.53 0.21 -10.96
C LEU A 261 -0.67 -0.49 -9.60
N ILE A 262 0.38 -0.48 -8.77
CA ILE A 262 0.34 -1.05 -7.41
C ILE A 262 -0.75 -0.36 -6.58
N VAL A 263 -0.73 0.99 -6.52
CA VAL A 263 -1.71 1.75 -5.73
C VAL A 263 -3.13 1.54 -6.25
N GLY A 264 -3.31 1.44 -7.56
CA GLY A 264 -4.59 1.14 -8.18
C GLY A 264 -5.15 -0.21 -7.71
N PHE A 265 -4.34 -1.28 -7.71
CA PHE A 265 -4.75 -2.59 -7.18
C PHE A 265 -4.99 -2.59 -5.67
N VAL A 266 -4.22 -1.80 -4.91
CA VAL A 266 -4.47 -1.59 -3.48
C VAL A 266 -5.85 -0.97 -3.28
N VAL A 267 -6.16 0.11 -3.99
CA VAL A 267 -7.43 0.82 -3.85
C VAL A 267 -8.61 -0.04 -4.34
N TYR A 268 -8.40 -0.80 -5.43
CA TYR A 268 -9.37 -1.78 -5.94
C TYR A 268 -9.79 -2.79 -4.86
N SER A 269 -8.81 -3.30 -4.09
CA SER A 269 -9.02 -4.43 -3.18
C SER A 269 -9.32 -4.05 -1.74
N ALA A 270 -8.86 -2.88 -1.29
CA ALA A 270 -8.89 -2.50 0.12
C ALA A 270 -9.45 -1.10 0.39
N GLY A 271 -9.82 -0.33 -0.66
CA GLY A 271 -10.14 1.08 -0.51
C GLY A 271 -8.91 1.92 -0.17
N MET A 272 -9.11 3.07 0.46
CA MET A 272 -8.01 4.01 0.72
C MET A 272 -7.32 3.72 2.05
N ILE A 273 -5.99 3.49 2.00
CA ILE A 273 -5.15 3.26 3.19
C ILE A 273 -3.94 4.21 3.11
N GLY A 274 -3.97 5.29 3.88
CA GLY A 274 -2.90 6.29 3.92
C GLY A 274 -1.76 5.96 4.89
N PHE A 275 -0.76 6.85 4.97
CA PHE A 275 0.37 6.85 5.90
C PHE A 275 1.36 5.69 5.81
N VAL A 276 1.01 4.52 5.31
CA VAL A 276 1.92 3.35 5.21
C VAL A 276 3.12 3.68 4.35
N GLY A 277 2.88 4.24 3.16
CA GLY A 277 3.92 4.65 2.21
C GLY A 277 4.77 5.85 2.66
N LEU A 278 4.32 6.55 3.69
CA LEU A 278 5.05 7.68 4.26
C LEU A 278 5.88 7.25 5.47
N VAL A 279 5.25 6.57 6.44
CA VAL A 279 5.86 6.27 7.73
C VAL A 279 6.86 5.12 7.62
N VAL A 280 6.48 4.01 6.96
CA VAL A 280 7.35 2.83 6.89
C VAL A 280 8.68 3.12 6.19
N PRO A 281 8.73 3.71 4.98
CA PRO A 281 10.00 4.04 4.34
C PRO A 281 10.87 4.99 5.16
N HIS A 282 10.24 5.95 5.84
CA HIS A 282 10.95 6.92 6.66
C HIS A 282 11.65 6.23 7.85
N VAL A 283 10.92 5.40 8.60
CA VAL A 283 11.47 4.64 9.73
C VAL A 283 12.60 3.70 9.27
N ILE A 284 12.37 2.96 8.18
CA ILE A 284 13.35 1.99 7.69
C ILE A 284 14.61 2.70 7.17
N ARG A 285 14.48 3.85 6.53
CA ARG A 285 15.65 4.64 6.09
C ARG A 285 16.54 5.06 7.26
N MET A 286 15.96 5.32 8.43
CA MET A 286 16.72 5.62 9.63
C MET A 286 17.55 4.41 10.14
N LEU A 287 17.11 3.20 9.85
CA LEU A 287 17.74 1.96 10.32
C LEU A 287 18.77 1.40 9.32
N VAL A 288 18.44 1.38 8.01
CA VAL A 288 19.26 0.74 6.98
C VAL A 288 19.92 1.72 6.01
N GLY A 289 19.64 3.03 6.16
CA GLY A 289 20.19 4.07 5.29
C GLY A 289 19.37 4.30 4.02
N THR A 290 19.98 5.04 3.08
CA THR A 290 19.32 5.52 1.85
C THR A 290 19.51 4.61 0.63
N ASP A 291 20.35 3.56 0.73
CA ASP A 291 20.60 2.64 -0.38
C ASP A 291 19.35 1.81 -0.71
N HIS A 292 18.75 2.05 -1.87
CA HIS A 292 17.53 1.39 -2.32
C HIS A 292 17.65 -0.13 -2.46
N LYS A 293 18.87 -0.65 -2.67
CA LYS A 293 19.10 -2.11 -2.71
C LYS A 293 18.75 -2.77 -1.39
N LYS A 294 18.97 -2.06 -0.26
CA LYS A 294 18.67 -2.51 1.10
C LYS A 294 17.28 -2.02 1.55
N LEU A 295 16.95 -0.77 1.21
CA LEU A 295 15.76 -0.08 1.68
C LEU A 295 14.47 -0.73 1.16
N ILE A 296 14.39 -1.07 -0.14
CA ILE A 296 13.18 -1.62 -0.77
C ILE A 296 12.74 -2.94 -0.11
N PRO A 297 13.59 -4.00 -0.03
CA PRO A 297 13.15 -5.27 0.52
C PRO A 297 12.81 -5.19 2.02
N VAL A 298 13.56 -4.39 2.79
CA VAL A 298 13.27 -4.19 4.22
C VAL A 298 11.97 -3.43 4.40
N ALA A 299 11.71 -2.39 3.61
CA ALA A 299 10.44 -1.64 3.65
C ALA A 299 9.26 -2.53 3.23
N ALA A 300 9.43 -3.38 2.23
CA ALA A 300 8.40 -4.32 1.78
C ALA A 300 7.94 -5.26 2.90
N LEU A 301 8.89 -5.93 3.56
CA LEU A 301 8.58 -6.84 4.68
C LEU A 301 8.01 -6.10 5.89
N THR A 302 8.57 -4.94 6.22
CA THR A 302 8.07 -4.15 7.36
C THR A 302 6.66 -3.65 7.11
N GLY A 303 6.36 -3.20 5.90
CA GLY A 303 5.01 -2.78 5.53
C GLY A 303 4.00 -3.92 5.59
N ALA A 304 4.40 -5.12 5.13
CA ALA A 304 3.57 -6.32 5.25
C ALA A 304 3.26 -6.65 6.72
N ILE A 305 4.28 -6.68 7.59
CA ILE A 305 4.11 -6.91 9.02
C ILE A 305 3.20 -5.86 9.64
N PHE A 306 3.44 -4.58 9.32
CA PHE A 306 2.70 -3.47 9.89
C PHE A 306 1.20 -3.57 9.60
N LEU A 307 0.80 -3.87 8.36
CA LEU A 307 -0.62 -3.98 8.03
C LEU A 307 -1.25 -5.29 8.52
N VAL A 308 -0.51 -6.40 8.55
CA VAL A 308 -1.01 -7.66 9.15
C VAL A 308 -1.31 -7.47 10.64
N VAL A 309 -0.41 -6.83 11.38
CA VAL A 309 -0.60 -6.52 12.80
C VAL A 309 -1.74 -5.54 13.00
N ALA A 310 -1.78 -4.47 12.20
CA ALA A 310 -2.84 -3.47 12.27
C ALA A 310 -4.22 -4.09 11.99
N ASP A 311 -4.34 -4.98 10.99
CA ASP A 311 -5.60 -5.69 10.72
C ASP A 311 -6.03 -6.57 11.89
N GLY A 312 -5.07 -7.29 12.50
CA GLY A 312 -5.34 -8.06 13.70
C GLY A 312 -5.90 -7.19 14.84
N LEU A 313 -5.28 -6.03 15.07
CA LEU A 313 -5.73 -5.07 16.09
C LEU A 313 -7.14 -4.53 15.79
N CYS A 314 -7.43 -4.18 14.52
CA CYS A 314 -8.73 -3.68 14.11
C CYS A 314 -9.90 -4.62 14.47
N ARG A 315 -9.62 -5.92 14.54
CA ARG A 315 -10.63 -6.95 14.86
C ARG A 315 -10.88 -7.13 16.36
N VAL A 316 -10.07 -6.53 17.23
CA VAL A 316 -10.16 -6.75 18.69
C VAL A 316 -10.24 -5.48 19.52
N ILE A 317 -9.90 -4.31 18.97
CA ILE A 317 -9.93 -3.03 19.72
C ILE A 317 -11.33 -2.69 20.16
N ILE A 318 -12.34 -2.88 19.32
CA ILE A 318 -13.74 -2.58 19.64
C ILE A 318 -14.49 -3.91 19.74
N PRO A 319 -15.11 -4.20 20.89
CA PRO A 319 -15.90 -5.42 21.03
C PRO A 319 -17.07 -5.45 20.04
N ARG A 320 -17.26 -6.56 19.35
CA ARG A 320 -18.36 -6.86 18.42
C ARG A 320 -18.41 -6.03 17.14
N THR A 321 -17.47 -5.13 16.90
CA THR A 321 -17.34 -4.38 15.64
C THR A 321 -15.91 -4.36 15.17
N GLU A 322 -15.72 -4.26 13.86
CA GLU A 322 -14.39 -4.11 13.27
C GLU A 322 -14.10 -2.63 13.02
N LEU A 323 -12.94 -2.18 13.46
CA LEU A 323 -12.47 -0.83 13.17
C LEU A 323 -11.93 -0.80 11.73
N PRO A 324 -12.36 0.13 10.85
CA PRO A 324 -11.75 0.31 9.55
C PRO A 324 -10.26 0.58 9.66
N ILE A 325 -9.45 -0.11 8.82
CA ILE A 325 -8.00 -0.09 8.93
C ILE A 325 -7.41 1.31 8.75
N GLY A 326 -7.96 2.11 7.85
CA GLY A 326 -7.49 3.49 7.60
C GLY A 326 -7.63 4.40 8.82
N ILE A 327 -8.62 4.18 9.68
CA ILE A 327 -8.76 4.93 10.95
C ILE A 327 -7.59 4.61 11.87
N LEU A 328 -7.30 3.31 12.11
CA LEU A 328 -6.21 2.90 12.99
C LEU A 328 -4.86 3.42 12.47
N ILE A 329 -4.61 3.25 11.18
CA ILE A 329 -3.36 3.69 10.56
C ILE A 329 -3.21 5.22 10.62
N SER A 330 -4.31 5.97 10.43
CA SER A 330 -4.26 7.43 10.52
C SER A 330 -4.03 7.91 11.96
N LEU A 331 -4.65 7.27 12.95
CA LEU A 331 -4.46 7.60 14.36
C LEU A 331 -3.02 7.35 14.84
N ILE A 332 -2.33 6.36 14.29
CA ILE A 332 -0.92 6.07 14.59
C ILE A 332 -0.01 6.89 13.68
N GLY A 333 -0.31 6.94 12.40
CA GLY A 333 0.56 7.51 11.37
C GLY A 333 0.68 9.02 11.45
N ALA A 334 -0.42 9.75 11.68
CA ALA A 334 -0.38 11.20 11.73
C ALA A 334 0.45 11.74 12.91
N PRO A 335 0.28 11.27 14.17
CA PRO A 335 1.15 11.68 15.27
C PRO A 335 2.61 11.26 15.06
N CYS A 336 2.84 10.04 14.55
CA CYS A 336 4.19 9.58 14.22
C CYS A 336 4.85 10.49 13.20
N PHE A 337 4.13 10.87 12.16
CA PHE A 337 4.61 11.79 11.13
C PHE A 337 4.95 13.18 11.69
N VAL A 338 4.07 13.77 12.50
CA VAL A 338 4.30 15.05 13.16
C VAL A 338 5.54 14.98 14.05
N TYR A 339 5.69 13.92 14.85
CA TYR A 339 6.86 13.71 15.68
C TYR A 339 8.16 13.64 14.87
N LEU A 340 8.14 12.86 13.76
CA LEU A 340 9.28 12.73 12.86
C LEU A 340 9.64 14.07 12.20
N MET A 341 8.62 14.86 11.84
CA MET A 341 8.80 16.19 11.25
C MET A 341 9.49 17.16 12.20
N ILE A 342 9.15 17.13 13.48
CA ILE A 342 9.73 18.05 14.48
C ILE A 342 11.18 17.67 14.84
N LYS A 343 11.49 16.38 14.89
CA LYS A 343 12.73 15.86 15.49
C LYS A 343 13.95 15.84 14.56
N LYS A 344 13.78 15.97 13.23
CA LYS A 344 14.91 15.91 12.28
C LYS A 344 14.85 17.00 11.22
N THR A 345 16.03 17.58 10.94
CA THR A 345 16.26 18.43 9.77
C THR A 345 16.15 17.58 8.51
N TYR A 346 15.23 17.94 7.60
CA TYR A 346 14.92 17.20 6.40
C TYR A 346 15.95 17.44 5.30
N GLY A 347 16.70 16.38 4.91
CA GLY A 347 17.56 16.37 3.73
C GLY A 347 17.95 14.94 3.36
N PHE A 348 18.10 14.65 2.08
CA PHE A 348 18.71 13.40 1.59
C PHE A 348 20.23 13.42 1.75
N GLY A 349 20.82 14.55 2.18
CA GLY A 349 22.24 14.72 2.45
C GLY A 349 22.44 14.98 3.94
N GLY A 350 23.11 14.08 4.60
CA GLY A 350 23.43 14.24 6.00
C GLY A 350 24.39 15.42 6.25
N ASN A 351 24.16 16.13 7.33
CA ASN A 351 25.14 16.58 8.28
C ASN A 351 24.77 16.01 9.61
#